data_84875e81fe34b9eb72f91568509809ad
#
_entry.id   84875e81fe34b9eb72f91568509809ad
#
_cell.length_a   1.000
_cell.length_b   1.000
_cell.length_c   1.000
_cell.angle_alpha   90.00
_cell.angle_beta   90.00
_cell.angle_gamma   90.00
#
_symmetry.space_group_name_H-M   'P 1'
#
loop_
_entity.id
_entity.type
_entity.pdbx_description
1 polymer ?
#
loop_
_entity_poly.entity_id
_entity_poly.type
_entity_poly.pdbx_seq_one_letter_code
_entity_poly.pdbx_strand_id
1 'polypeptide(L)'
;MTQKPSAAFVAASWIAVGSGMLGFLTGLVRAEMELNEKGFYFTVLMFGLFAVISVQKSVRDRLENIPVTDLYYGISWFATILAIVLLVVGLWNATLLPSEKGFYAFSFLLALFGAIAVQKNTRDSQSAESSY
;
A
#
# COMPACT_ATOMS: atom_id res chain seq x y z
N MET A 1 13.25 -17.01 15.58
CA MET A 1 14.17 -17.07 14.41
C MET A 1 13.39 -16.71 13.15
N THR A 2 13.88 -15.72 12.42
CA THR A 2 13.20 -15.24 11.20
C THR A 2 13.71 -16.05 10.00
N GLN A 3 12.80 -16.64 9.27
CA GLN A 3 13.14 -17.35 8.05
C GLN A 3 13.11 -16.43 6.85
N LYS A 4 14.02 -16.65 5.92
CA LYS A 4 14.05 -15.95 4.66
C LYS A 4 12.80 -16.34 3.85
N PRO A 5 12.10 -15.37 3.27
CA PRO A 5 10.92 -15.68 2.46
C PRO A 5 11.31 -16.47 1.21
N SER A 6 10.38 -17.29 0.71
CA SER A 6 10.60 -18.05 -0.51
C SER A 6 10.68 -17.11 -1.72
N ALA A 7 11.44 -17.53 -2.73
CA ALA A 7 11.53 -16.76 -3.98
C ALA A 7 10.15 -16.57 -4.62
N ALA A 8 9.29 -17.58 -4.52
CA ALA A 8 7.92 -17.49 -5.06
C ALA A 8 7.12 -16.40 -4.38
N PHE A 9 7.20 -16.30 -3.05
CA PHE A 9 6.46 -15.28 -2.33
C PHE A 9 7.01 -13.88 -2.58
N VAL A 10 8.34 -13.74 -2.66
CA VAL A 10 8.96 -12.46 -3.02
C VAL A 10 8.47 -12.01 -4.40
N ALA A 11 8.49 -12.90 -5.40
CA ALA A 11 8.02 -12.58 -6.73
C ALA A 11 6.53 -12.22 -6.72
N ALA A 12 5.70 -12.98 -6.02
CA ALA A 12 4.28 -12.72 -5.94
C ALA A 12 3.98 -11.35 -5.32
N SER A 13 4.72 -10.96 -4.28
CA SER A 13 4.51 -9.67 -3.64
C SER A 13 4.87 -8.51 -4.55
N TRP A 14 5.97 -8.62 -5.32
CA TRP A 14 6.33 -7.59 -6.29
C TRP A 14 5.32 -7.52 -7.44
N ILE A 15 4.84 -8.67 -7.91
CA ILE A 15 3.79 -8.71 -8.94
C ILE A 15 2.51 -8.04 -8.43
N ALA A 16 2.14 -8.29 -7.18
CA ALA A 16 0.95 -7.70 -6.59
C ALA A 16 1.04 -6.18 -6.54
N VAL A 17 2.15 -5.62 -6.01
CA VAL A 17 2.30 -4.17 -5.94
C VAL A 17 2.39 -3.56 -7.34
N GLY A 18 3.13 -4.19 -8.24
CA GLY A 18 3.27 -3.70 -9.61
C GLY A 18 1.95 -3.72 -10.37
N SER A 19 1.22 -4.83 -10.29
CA SER A 19 -0.07 -4.97 -10.97
C SER A 19 -1.10 -4.00 -10.42
N GLY A 20 -1.17 -3.85 -9.11
CA GLY A 20 -2.09 -2.92 -8.47
C GLY A 20 -1.81 -1.48 -8.88
N MET A 21 -0.55 -1.07 -8.84
CA MET A 21 -0.16 0.29 -9.25
C MET A 21 -0.40 0.53 -10.74
N LEU A 22 0.02 -0.41 -11.59
CA LEU A 22 -0.15 -0.26 -13.03
C LEU A 22 -1.62 -0.22 -13.42
N GLY A 23 -2.44 -1.07 -12.81
CA GLY A 23 -3.88 -1.07 -13.07
C GLY A 23 -4.51 0.25 -12.66
N PHE A 24 -4.23 0.71 -11.46
CA PHE A 24 -4.77 1.97 -10.95
C PHE A 24 -4.35 3.15 -11.83
N LEU A 25 -3.06 3.25 -12.13
CA LEU A 25 -2.52 4.37 -12.90
C LEU A 25 -2.99 4.35 -14.36
N THR A 26 -3.07 3.17 -14.97
CA THR A 26 -3.58 3.04 -16.33
C THR A 26 -5.05 3.48 -16.41
N GLY A 27 -5.86 3.03 -15.46
CA GLY A 27 -7.25 3.45 -15.38
C GLY A 27 -7.36 4.96 -15.20
N LEU A 28 -6.52 5.52 -14.35
CA LEU A 28 -6.53 6.95 -14.04
C LEU A 28 -6.15 7.80 -15.26
N VAL A 29 -5.10 7.39 -16.00
CA VAL A 29 -4.68 8.10 -17.21
C VAL A 29 -5.79 8.11 -18.27
N ARG A 30 -6.51 7.00 -18.39
CA ARG A 30 -7.57 6.85 -19.40
C ARG A 30 -8.92 7.42 -18.97
N ALA A 31 -9.08 7.74 -17.70
CA ALA A 31 -10.36 8.20 -17.18
C ALA A 31 -10.72 9.58 -17.73
N GLU A 32 -12.02 9.79 -17.94
CA GLU A 32 -12.54 11.09 -18.33
C GLU A 32 -12.80 11.91 -17.07
N MET A 33 -11.72 12.40 -16.47
CA MET A 33 -11.75 13.22 -15.27
C MET A 33 -10.93 14.48 -15.48
N GLU A 34 -11.24 15.50 -14.70
CA GLU A 34 -10.41 16.70 -14.66
C GLU A 34 -9.05 16.36 -14.04
N LEU A 35 -8.05 17.15 -14.37
CA LEU A 35 -6.69 16.91 -13.90
C LEU A 35 -6.59 16.94 -12.38
N ASN A 36 -7.34 17.82 -11.72
CA ASN A 36 -7.36 17.89 -10.26
C ASN A 36 -7.95 16.62 -9.62
N GLU A 37 -8.92 15.99 -10.26
CA GLU A 37 -9.46 14.72 -9.80
C GLU A 37 -8.43 13.60 -9.95
N LYS A 38 -7.73 13.56 -11.08
CA LYS A 38 -6.64 12.60 -11.29
C LYS A 38 -5.53 12.79 -10.26
N GLY A 39 -5.20 14.05 -9.96
CA GLY A 39 -4.23 14.36 -8.92
C GLY A 39 -4.66 13.89 -7.55
N PHE A 40 -5.94 14.01 -7.23
CA PHE A 40 -6.48 13.51 -5.97
C PHE A 40 -6.26 11.99 -5.84
N TYR A 41 -6.65 11.21 -6.86
CA TYR A 41 -6.52 9.76 -6.81
C TYR A 41 -5.07 9.31 -6.81
N PHE A 42 -4.21 9.99 -7.56
CA PHE A 42 -2.79 9.70 -7.55
C PHE A 42 -2.20 9.94 -6.15
N THR A 43 -2.54 11.06 -5.54
CA THR A 43 -2.06 11.40 -4.20
C THR A 43 -2.55 10.37 -3.16
N VAL A 44 -3.81 9.96 -3.27
CA VAL A 44 -4.38 8.96 -2.36
C VAL A 44 -3.64 7.63 -2.48
N LEU A 45 -3.31 7.22 -3.71
CA LEU A 45 -2.53 6.00 -3.93
C LEU A 45 -1.15 6.08 -3.28
N MET A 46 -0.43 7.17 -3.53
CA MET A 46 0.92 7.35 -2.98
C MET A 46 0.88 7.47 -1.47
N PHE A 47 -0.11 8.20 -0.94
CA PHE A 47 -0.30 8.33 0.50
C PHE A 47 -0.59 6.97 1.15
N GLY A 48 -1.46 6.18 0.54
CA GLY A 48 -1.79 4.85 1.04
C GLY A 48 -0.60 3.91 1.04
N LEU A 49 0.19 3.92 -0.03
CA LEU A 49 1.40 3.10 -0.12
C LEU A 49 2.39 3.47 0.98
N PHE A 50 2.66 4.75 1.16
CA PHE A 50 3.58 5.20 2.22
C PHE A 50 3.04 4.84 3.60
N ALA A 51 1.74 5.03 3.80
CA ALA A 51 1.12 4.78 5.10
C ALA A 51 1.21 3.30 5.51
N VAL A 52 0.88 2.37 4.60
CA VAL A 52 0.93 0.94 4.94
C VAL A 52 2.36 0.45 5.14
N ILE A 53 3.33 1.00 4.40
CA ILE A 53 4.74 0.68 4.61
C ILE A 53 5.18 1.18 5.98
N SER A 54 4.74 2.39 6.37
CA SER A 54 5.04 2.95 7.69
C SER A 54 4.43 2.12 8.82
N VAL A 55 3.19 1.64 8.65
CA VAL A 55 2.56 0.74 9.62
C VAL A 55 3.36 -0.55 9.74
N GLN A 56 3.69 -1.18 8.61
CA GLN A 56 4.45 -2.44 8.62
C GLN A 56 5.81 -2.26 9.29
N LYS A 57 6.49 -1.16 8.99
CA LYS A 57 7.77 -0.84 9.63
C LYS A 57 7.60 -0.68 11.12
N SER A 58 6.60 0.09 11.56
CA SER A 58 6.37 0.35 12.99
C SER A 58 6.03 -0.92 13.76
N VAL A 59 5.15 -1.75 13.21
CA VAL A 59 4.76 -3.02 13.82
C VAL A 59 5.99 -3.93 13.93
N ARG A 60 6.76 -4.05 12.86
CA ARG A 60 7.94 -4.90 12.84
C ARG A 60 9.01 -4.41 13.81
N ASP A 61 9.22 -3.08 13.87
CA ASP A 61 10.18 -2.51 14.79
C ASP A 61 9.80 -2.85 16.24
N ARG A 62 8.53 -2.74 16.59
CA ARG A 62 8.07 -3.10 17.94
C ARG A 62 8.29 -4.57 18.25
N LEU A 63 8.03 -5.44 17.27
CA LEU A 63 8.25 -6.89 17.45
C LEU A 63 9.73 -7.23 17.63
N GLU A 64 10.62 -6.41 17.07
CA GLU A 64 12.06 -6.61 17.16
C GLU A 64 12.70 -5.77 18.28
N ASN A 65 11.88 -5.19 19.16
CA ASN A 65 12.30 -4.34 20.27
C ASN A 65 13.08 -3.08 19.85
N ILE A 66 12.79 -2.59 18.65
CA ILE A 66 13.32 -1.32 18.15
C ILE A 66 12.33 -0.23 18.57
N PRO A 67 12.80 0.85 19.24
CA PRO A 67 11.90 1.89 19.72
C PRO A 67 11.12 2.57 18.59
N VAL A 68 9.81 2.68 18.79
CA VAL A 68 8.92 3.42 17.91
C VAL A 68 8.03 4.30 18.79
N THR A 69 8.00 5.59 18.53
CA THR A 69 7.18 6.49 19.32
C THR A 69 5.70 6.21 19.09
N ASP A 70 4.89 6.44 20.12
CA ASP A 70 3.44 6.28 19.99
C ASP A 70 2.88 7.26 18.96
N LEU A 71 3.47 8.43 18.83
CA LEU A 71 3.07 9.43 17.83
C LEU A 71 3.24 8.86 16.41
N TYR A 72 4.42 8.32 16.09
CA TYR A 72 4.67 7.77 14.76
C TYR A 72 3.77 6.57 14.47
N TYR A 73 3.64 5.69 15.45
CA TYR A 73 2.78 4.51 15.33
C TYR A 73 1.33 4.92 15.07
N GLY A 74 0.83 5.86 15.87
CA GLY A 74 -0.55 6.34 15.73
C GLY A 74 -0.80 7.06 14.40
N ILE A 75 0.13 7.91 13.99
CA ILE A 75 0.00 8.64 12.72
C ILE A 75 0.02 7.65 11.53
N SER A 76 0.87 6.63 11.59
CA SER A 76 0.93 5.61 10.53
C SER A 76 -0.40 4.90 10.36
N TRP A 77 -1.02 4.48 11.45
CA TRP A 77 -2.35 3.85 11.42
C TRP A 77 -3.43 4.83 10.96
N PHE A 78 -3.40 6.05 11.49
CA PHE A 78 -4.37 7.08 11.09
C PHE A 78 -4.27 7.37 9.60
N ALA A 79 -3.05 7.52 9.07
CA ALA A 79 -2.82 7.79 7.66
C ALA A 79 -3.34 6.66 6.77
N THR A 80 -3.16 5.41 7.20
CA THR A 80 -3.66 4.25 6.45
C THR A 80 -5.19 4.28 6.37
N ILE A 81 -5.84 4.50 7.50
CA ILE A 81 -7.30 4.57 7.55
C ILE A 81 -7.80 5.75 6.71
N LEU A 82 -7.14 6.91 6.84
CA LEU A 82 -7.50 8.11 6.10
C LEU A 82 -7.38 7.90 4.58
N ALA A 83 -6.31 7.24 4.13
CA ALA A 83 -6.14 6.96 2.71
C ALA A 83 -7.28 6.11 2.16
N ILE A 84 -7.69 5.08 2.89
CA ILE A 84 -8.79 4.21 2.50
C ILE A 84 -10.11 5.00 2.48
N VAL A 85 -10.35 5.81 3.51
CA VAL A 85 -11.56 6.64 3.59
C VAL A 85 -11.60 7.64 2.43
N LEU A 86 -10.48 8.29 2.12
CA LEU A 86 -10.42 9.24 1.02
C LEU A 86 -10.71 8.57 -0.32
N LEU A 87 -10.20 7.36 -0.54
CA LEU A 87 -10.51 6.62 -1.75
C LEU A 87 -12.00 6.29 -1.83
N VAL A 88 -12.57 5.79 -0.75
CA VAL A 88 -14.00 5.42 -0.70
C VAL A 88 -14.87 6.64 -0.97
N VAL A 89 -14.59 7.76 -0.30
CA VAL A 89 -15.36 8.99 -0.49
C VAL A 89 -15.22 9.50 -1.93
N GLY A 90 -14.00 9.50 -2.47
CA GLY A 90 -13.76 9.92 -3.83
C GLY A 90 -14.53 9.08 -4.84
N LEU A 91 -14.45 7.75 -4.72
CA LEU A 91 -15.15 6.85 -5.63
C LEU A 91 -16.68 6.94 -5.47
N TRP A 92 -17.16 7.11 -4.24
CA TRP A 92 -18.59 7.27 -3.99
C TRP A 92 -19.16 8.46 -4.74
N ASN A 93 -18.41 9.56 -4.79
CA ASN A 93 -18.82 10.80 -5.42
C ASN A 93 -18.45 10.90 -6.90
N ALA A 94 -17.70 9.93 -7.43
CA ALA A 94 -17.27 9.95 -8.81
C ALA A 94 -18.40 9.57 -9.76
N THR A 95 -18.36 10.13 -10.97
CA THR A 95 -19.33 9.80 -12.02
C THR A 95 -18.85 8.63 -12.86
N LEU A 96 -18.31 7.61 -12.22
CA LEU A 96 -17.81 6.40 -12.86
C LEU A 96 -18.86 5.30 -12.78
N LEU A 97 -18.74 4.34 -13.69
CA LEU A 97 -19.56 3.13 -13.63
C LEU A 97 -19.16 2.29 -12.38
N PRO A 98 -20.10 1.53 -11.81
CA PRO A 98 -19.75 0.67 -10.66
C PRO A 98 -18.58 -0.27 -10.92
N SER A 99 -18.46 -0.81 -12.15
CA SER A 99 -17.33 -1.67 -12.51
C SER A 99 -16.00 -0.92 -12.48
N GLU A 100 -16.01 0.35 -12.90
CA GLU A 100 -14.81 1.18 -12.86
C GLU A 100 -14.42 1.50 -11.42
N LYS A 101 -15.40 1.83 -10.57
CA LYS A 101 -15.16 2.07 -9.14
C LYS A 101 -14.55 0.84 -8.47
N GLY A 102 -15.10 -0.34 -8.77
CA GLY A 102 -14.58 -1.60 -8.27
C GLY A 102 -13.16 -1.86 -8.73
N PHE A 103 -12.86 -1.56 -9.99
CA PHE A 103 -11.52 -1.71 -10.54
C PHE A 103 -10.51 -0.86 -9.76
N TYR A 104 -10.82 0.42 -9.49
CA TYR A 104 -9.93 1.28 -8.71
C TYR A 104 -9.78 0.77 -7.29
N ALA A 105 -10.89 0.37 -6.66
CA ALA A 105 -10.84 -0.11 -5.28
C ALA A 105 -9.96 -1.37 -5.15
N PHE A 106 -10.16 -2.34 -6.03
CA PHE A 106 -9.39 -3.59 -5.98
C PHE A 106 -7.93 -3.38 -6.37
N SER A 107 -7.66 -2.53 -7.38
CA SER A 107 -6.28 -2.20 -7.76
C SER A 107 -5.54 -1.52 -6.60
N PHE A 108 -6.21 -0.60 -5.91
CA PHE A 108 -5.67 0.09 -4.75
C PHE A 108 -5.35 -0.90 -3.63
N LEU A 109 -6.29 -1.77 -3.28
CA LEU A 109 -6.09 -2.75 -2.22
C LEU A 109 -4.98 -3.74 -2.58
N LEU A 110 -4.91 -4.16 -3.83
CA LEU A 110 -3.85 -5.05 -4.29
C LEU A 110 -2.48 -4.38 -4.17
N ALA A 111 -2.37 -3.12 -4.56
CA ALA A 111 -1.13 -2.37 -4.43
C ALA A 111 -0.71 -2.24 -2.97
N LEU A 112 -1.65 -1.91 -2.08
CA LEU A 112 -1.36 -1.78 -0.66
C LEU A 112 -0.95 -3.12 -0.04
N PHE A 113 -1.67 -4.18 -0.35
CA PHE A 113 -1.32 -5.52 0.13
C PHE A 113 0.07 -5.92 -0.36
N GLY A 114 0.35 -5.69 -1.64
CA GLY A 114 1.67 -5.98 -2.21
C GLY A 114 2.79 -5.20 -1.53
N ALA A 115 2.55 -3.92 -1.24
CA ALA A 115 3.53 -3.08 -0.54
C ALA A 115 3.82 -3.61 0.87
N ILE A 116 2.79 -4.03 1.58
CA ILE A 116 2.95 -4.64 2.92
C ILE A 116 3.80 -5.90 2.81
N ALA A 117 3.48 -6.77 1.85
CA ALA A 117 4.20 -8.03 1.65
C ALA A 117 5.66 -7.80 1.24
N VAL A 118 5.91 -6.82 0.36
CA VAL A 118 7.29 -6.46 -0.04
C VAL A 118 8.07 -5.97 1.17
N GLN A 119 7.49 -5.10 1.98
CA GLN A 119 8.17 -4.58 3.18
C GLN A 119 8.47 -5.70 4.17
N LYS A 120 7.49 -6.59 4.38
CA LYS A 120 7.69 -7.75 5.26
C LYS A 120 8.84 -8.63 4.75
N ASN A 121 8.83 -8.95 3.45
CA ASN A 121 9.85 -9.82 2.86
C ASN A 121 11.23 -9.19 2.92
N THR A 122 11.31 -7.87 2.71
CA THR A 122 12.57 -7.13 2.81
C THR A 122 13.14 -7.22 4.22
N ARG A 123 12.30 -7.02 5.24
CA ARG A 123 12.72 -7.11 6.63
C ARG A 123 13.10 -8.55 7.01
N ASP A 124 12.34 -9.53 6.52
CA ASP A 124 12.66 -10.94 6.78
C ASP A 124 14.01 -11.32 6.16
N SER A 125 14.29 -10.86 4.96
CA SER A 125 15.57 -11.12 4.29
C SER A 125 16.73 -10.46 5.03
N GLN A 126 16.56 -9.22 5.48
CA GLN A 126 17.59 -8.52 6.26
C GLN A 126 17.85 -9.21 7.59
N SER A 127 16.80 -9.64 8.29
CA SER A 127 16.93 -10.34 9.56
C SER A 127 17.61 -11.69 9.39
N ALA A 128 17.29 -12.43 8.34
CA ALA A 128 17.94 -13.71 8.05
C ALA A 128 19.43 -13.53 7.75
N GLU A 129 19.78 -12.49 6.98
CA GLU A 129 21.18 -12.20 6.66
C GLU A 129 21.97 -11.78 7.90
N SER A 130 21.38 -10.99 8.78
CA SER A 130 22.07 -10.50 9.97
C SER A 130 22.25 -11.57 11.05
N SER A 131 21.59 -12.72 10.90
CA SER A 131 21.72 -13.82 11.87
C SER A 131 22.87 -14.77 11.56
N TYR A 132 23.62 -14.55 10.49
CA TYR A 132 24.79 -15.38 10.12
C TYR A 132 26.11 -14.78 10.58
#